data_ba6cdc52eefa04fe6373e43cdd6d9307
#
_entry.id   ba6cdc52eefa04fe6373e43cdd6d9307
#
_cell.length_a   1.000
_cell.length_b   1.000
_cell.length_c   1.000
_cell.angle_alpha   90.00
_cell.angle_beta   90.00
_cell.angle_gamma   90.00
#
_symmetry.space_group_name_H-M   'P 1'
#
loop_
_entity.id
_entity.type
_entity.pdbx_description
1 polymer ?
#
loop_
_entity_poly.entity_id
_entity_poly.type
_entity_poly.pdbx_seq_one_letter_code
_entity_poly.pdbx_strand_id
1 'polypeptide(L)'
;MKDLVDLLKTQGHGVEYNSIRAGLASPQQIRSWSYGEVKKPETINYRTFKPERDGLFCAKIFGPIKDYECICGKYKRMKHRGVVCEKCGVEVTLSKVRRERMGHIELAAPVAHIWFLKSLPSRLALALDLTLKDLERVLYFESFIVIEPGMTDLESGQLLTDEEYYEALELSLIHI
;
A
#
# COMPACT_ATOMS: atom_id res chain seq x y z
N MET A 1 -1.03 -23.37 -0.60
CA MET A 1 0.29 -23.87 -1.00
C MET A 1 0.31 -24.55 -2.38
N LYS A 2 -0.70 -25.31 -2.77
CA LYS A 2 -0.79 -25.88 -4.15
C LYS A 2 -0.84 -24.81 -5.21
N ASP A 3 -1.56 -23.71 -4.99
CA ASP A 3 -1.73 -22.63 -5.96
C ASP A 3 -0.44 -21.87 -6.29
N LEU A 4 0.48 -21.75 -5.33
CA LEU A 4 1.79 -21.11 -5.54
C LEU A 4 2.70 -21.99 -6.41
N VAL A 5 2.64 -23.29 -6.21
CA VAL A 5 3.40 -24.28 -7.01
C VAL A 5 2.85 -24.36 -8.44
N ASP A 6 1.54 -24.25 -8.60
CA ASP A 6 0.91 -24.24 -9.92
C ASP A 6 1.16 -22.93 -10.69
N LEU A 7 1.26 -21.80 -9.98
CA LEU A 7 1.65 -20.50 -10.55
C LEU A 7 3.09 -20.54 -11.09
N LEU A 8 3.97 -21.21 -10.39
CA LEU A 8 5.37 -21.40 -10.83
C LEU A 8 5.49 -22.39 -11.99
N LYS A 9 4.62 -23.38 -12.07
CA LYS A 9 4.57 -24.35 -13.19
C LYS A 9 3.99 -23.78 -14.48
N THR A 10 3.08 -22.80 -14.40
CA THR A 10 2.44 -22.22 -15.61
C THR A 10 3.34 -21.27 -16.40
N GLN A 11 4.52 -20.92 -15.90
CA GLN A 11 5.50 -20.12 -16.64
C GLN A 11 6.45 -20.95 -17.56
N GLY A 12 6.18 -22.23 -17.77
CA GLY A 12 6.72 -23.00 -18.89
C GLY A 12 8.23 -23.34 -18.88
N HIS A 13 8.99 -22.89 -17.89
CA HIS A 13 10.34 -23.33 -17.63
C HIS A 13 10.42 -23.76 -16.17
N GLY A 14 10.52 -25.05 -15.94
CA GLY A 14 10.77 -25.62 -14.64
C GLY A 14 12.11 -25.12 -14.10
N VAL A 15 12.08 -23.96 -13.44
CA VAL A 15 13.25 -23.48 -12.69
C VAL A 15 13.34 -24.34 -11.45
N GLU A 16 14.32 -25.24 -11.45
CA GLU A 16 14.67 -25.97 -10.22
C GLU A 16 15.25 -24.99 -9.21
N TYR A 17 14.61 -24.86 -8.06
CA TYR A 17 15.11 -24.05 -6.96
C TYR A 17 15.27 -24.89 -5.70
N ASN A 18 16.36 -24.67 -4.98
CA ASN A 18 16.69 -25.38 -3.74
C ASN A 18 16.10 -24.68 -2.50
N SER A 19 15.77 -23.39 -2.61
CA SER A 19 15.26 -22.62 -1.48
C SER A 19 14.34 -21.48 -1.94
N ILE A 20 13.43 -21.08 -1.05
CA ILE A 20 12.59 -19.90 -1.21
C ILE A 20 12.94 -18.93 -0.09
N ARG A 21 13.20 -17.67 -0.44
CA ARG A 21 13.50 -16.60 0.51
C ARG A 21 12.39 -15.55 0.49
N ALA A 22 11.79 -15.29 1.66
CA ALA A 22 10.92 -14.14 1.85
C ALA A 22 11.77 -12.90 2.17
N GLY A 23 11.46 -11.78 1.55
CA GLY A 23 12.14 -10.51 1.76
C GLY A 23 11.21 -9.32 1.58
N LEU A 24 11.71 -8.12 1.91
CA LEU A 24 11.00 -6.88 1.68
C LEU A 24 11.17 -6.44 0.23
N ALA A 25 10.08 -5.95 -0.37
CA ALA A 25 10.10 -5.30 -1.67
C ALA A 25 10.27 -3.79 -1.50
N SER A 26 11.10 -3.18 -2.35
CA SER A 26 11.20 -1.72 -2.39
C SER A 26 9.94 -1.11 -3.02
N PRO A 27 9.60 0.17 -2.75
CA PRO A 27 8.50 0.86 -3.40
C PRO A 27 8.60 0.82 -4.94
N GLN A 28 9.80 0.95 -5.49
CA GLN A 28 10.04 0.85 -6.93
C GLN A 28 9.71 -0.53 -7.48
N GLN A 29 10.08 -1.58 -6.74
CA GLN A 29 9.76 -2.95 -7.11
C GLN A 29 8.25 -3.21 -7.07
N ILE A 30 7.53 -2.72 -6.06
CA ILE A 30 6.07 -2.81 -5.97
C ILE A 30 5.41 -2.10 -7.15
N ARG A 31 5.86 -0.89 -7.50
CA ARG A 31 5.36 -0.16 -8.67
C ARG A 31 5.62 -0.91 -9.98
N SER A 32 6.76 -1.58 -10.11
CA SER A 32 7.08 -2.38 -11.32
C SER A 32 6.16 -3.58 -11.50
N TRP A 33 5.63 -4.15 -10.43
CA TRP A 33 4.66 -5.26 -10.49
C TRP A 33 3.22 -4.79 -10.68
N SER A 34 2.94 -3.51 -10.42
CA SER A 34 1.60 -2.97 -10.40
C SER A 34 1.07 -2.66 -11.80
N TYR A 35 -0.20 -2.95 -12.02
CA TYR A 35 -0.96 -2.58 -13.23
C TYR A 35 -1.62 -1.20 -13.12
N GLY A 36 -1.54 -0.55 -11.96
CA GLY A 36 -2.04 0.79 -11.74
C GLY A 36 -2.26 1.14 -10.27
N GLU A 37 -2.48 2.42 -10.02
CA GLU A 37 -2.72 2.97 -8.70
C GLU A 37 -4.21 2.90 -8.34
N VAL A 38 -4.51 2.41 -7.15
CA VAL A 38 -5.86 2.45 -6.55
C VAL A 38 -5.98 3.77 -5.78
N LYS A 39 -6.84 4.68 -6.28
CA LYS A 39 -7.00 6.04 -5.73
C LYS A 39 -8.22 6.20 -4.84
N LYS A 40 -9.16 5.26 -4.88
CA LYS A 40 -10.45 5.33 -4.20
C LYS A 40 -10.70 4.09 -3.37
N PRO A 41 -11.33 4.21 -2.20
CA PRO A 41 -11.68 3.08 -1.34
C PRO A 41 -12.89 2.30 -1.84
N GLU A 42 -13.64 2.82 -2.81
CA GLU A 42 -14.85 2.19 -3.32
C GLU A 42 -14.52 0.84 -3.99
N THR A 43 -15.43 -0.10 -3.83
CA THR A 43 -15.32 -1.45 -4.38
C THR A 43 -16.18 -1.61 -5.62
N ILE A 44 -17.50 -1.61 -5.44
CA ILE A 44 -18.50 -1.79 -6.48
C ILE A 44 -19.57 -0.70 -6.39
N ASN A 45 -20.20 -0.40 -7.52
CA ASN A 45 -21.40 0.42 -7.55
C ASN A 45 -22.60 -0.44 -7.14
N TYR A 46 -23.28 -0.08 -6.05
CA TYR A 46 -24.42 -0.86 -5.50
C TYR A 46 -25.62 -0.91 -6.42
N ARG A 47 -25.78 0.04 -7.34
CA ARG A 47 -26.87 0.06 -8.31
C ARG A 47 -26.62 -0.86 -9.51
N THR A 48 -25.37 -0.89 -10.01
CA THR A 48 -25.01 -1.60 -11.24
C THR A 48 -24.23 -2.88 -10.99
N PHE A 49 -23.76 -3.11 -9.76
CA PHE A 49 -22.89 -4.20 -9.35
C PHE A 49 -21.58 -4.30 -10.15
N LYS A 50 -21.18 -3.20 -10.80
CA LYS A 50 -19.93 -3.12 -11.54
C LYS A 50 -18.85 -2.50 -10.66
N PRO A 51 -17.57 -2.90 -10.81
CA PRO A 51 -16.47 -2.27 -10.10
C PRO A 51 -16.36 -0.79 -10.39
N GLU A 52 -16.15 -0.01 -9.34
CA GLU A 52 -15.87 1.42 -9.47
C GLU A 52 -14.50 1.64 -10.11
N ARG A 53 -14.43 2.69 -10.91
CA ARG A 53 -13.17 3.07 -11.55
C ARG A 53 -12.19 3.61 -10.51
N ASP A 54 -10.93 3.18 -10.63
CA ASP A 54 -9.82 3.52 -9.76
C ASP A 54 -10.03 3.08 -8.28
N GLY A 55 -11.03 2.23 -8.05
CA GLY A 55 -11.31 1.60 -6.75
C GLY A 55 -10.57 0.27 -6.55
N LEU A 56 -10.85 -0.36 -5.41
CA LEU A 56 -10.19 -1.60 -4.98
C LEU A 56 -10.47 -2.80 -5.92
N PHE A 57 -11.54 -2.76 -6.72
CA PHE A 57 -11.90 -3.80 -7.69
C PHE A 57 -11.86 -3.31 -9.15
N CYS A 58 -11.19 -2.20 -9.41
CA CYS A 58 -11.16 -1.55 -10.72
C CYS A 58 -10.82 -2.52 -11.86
N ALA A 59 -11.69 -2.60 -12.86
CA ALA A 59 -11.48 -3.49 -13.99
C ALA A 59 -10.35 -3.03 -14.93
N LYS A 60 -10.04 -1.73 -14.95
CA LYS A 60 -8.91 -1.18 -15.70
C LYS A 60 -7.57 -1.67 -15.13
N ILE A 61 -7.45 -1.74 -13.80
CA ILE A 61 -6.23 -2.17 -13.10
C ILE A 61 -6.13 -3.70 -13.10
N PHE A 62 -7.17 -4.36 -12.60
CA PHE A 62 -7.12 -5.80 -12.32
C PHE A 62 -7.61 -6.69 -13.48
N GLY A 63 -8.32 -6.13 -14.43
CA GLY A 63 -8.84 -6.89 -15.57
C GLY A 63 -10.37 -7.03 -15.58
N PRO A 64 -10.92 -7.66 -16.63
CA PRO A 64 -12.36 -7.79 -16.84
C PRO A 64 -13.01 -8.74 -15.83
N ILE A 65 -14.32 -8.55 -15.57
CA ILE A 65 -15.09 -9.46 -14.70
C ILE A 65 -15.50 -10.72 -15.45
N LYS A 66 -15.85 -10.56 -16.74
CA LYS A 66 -16.25 -11.66 -17.61
C LYS A 66 -15.16 -11.91 -18.64
N ASP A 67 -14.99 -13.17 -19.03
CA ASP A 67 -14.02 -13.56 -20.03
C ASP A 67 -14.28 -12.86 -21.36
N TYR A 68 -13.23 -12.22 -21.89
CA TYR A 68 -13.24 -11.54 -23.18
C TYR A 68 -14.33 -10.48 -23.34
N GLU A 69 -14.75 -9.83 -22.26
CA GLU A 69 -15.73 -8.74 -22.27
C GLU A 69 -15.23 -7.53 -21.51
N CYS A 70 -15.19 -6.35 -22.14
CA CYS A 70 -14.91 -5.11 -21.43
C CYS A 70 -16.13 -4.66 -20.59
N ILE A 71 -15.88 -3.83 -19.58
CA ILE A 71 -16.94 -3.46 -18.60
C ILE A 71 -18.07 -2.64 -19.22
N CYS A 72 -17.80 -1.86 -20.28
CA CYS A 72 -18.81 -1.08 -21.01
C CYS A 72 -19.58 -1.88 -22.06
N GLY A 73 -19.14 -3.12 -22.38
CA GLY A 73 -19.78 -3.99 -23.35
C GLY A 73 -19.46 -3.67 -24.81
N LYS A 74 -18.59 -2.70 -25.11
CA LYS A 74 -18.19 -2.36 -26.49
C LYS A 74 -17.50 -3.53 -27.18
N TYR A 75 -16.56 -4.15 -26.49
CA TYR A 75 -15.84 -5.32 -26.98
C TYR A 75 -16.30 -6.57 -26.22
N LYS A 76 -16.75 -7.56 -26.98
CA LYS A 76 -17.19 -8.87 -26.51
C LYS A 76 -16.58 -9.94 -27.39
N ARG A 77 -16.41 -11.13 -26.83
CA ARG A 77 -15.90 -12.33 -27.51
C ARG A 77 -14.39 -12.31 -27.76
N MET A 78 -13.87 -13.49 -27.95
CA MET A 78 -12.44 -13.83 -28.10
C MET A 78 -11.74 -13.13 -29.26
N LYS A 79 -12.48 -12.74 -30.31
CA LYS A 79 -11.91 -12.06 -31.50
C LYS A 79 -11.21 -10.74 -31.18
N HIS A 80 -11.53 -10.13 -30.03
CA HIS A 80 -10.95 -8.86 -29.55
C HIS A 80 -9.91 -9.07 -28.45
N ARG A 81 -9.41 -10.29 -28.28
CA ARG A 81 -8.41 -10.61 -27.24
C ARG A 81 -7.21 -9.66 -27.31
N GLY A 82 -6.80 -9.14 -26.17
CA GLY A 82 -5.65 -8.24 -26.03
C GLY A 82 -5.93 -6.77 -26.39
N VAL A 83 -7.13 -6.45 -26.86
CA VAL A 83 -7.52 -5.05 -27.17
C VAL A 83 -7.84 -4.33 -25.87
N VAL A 84 -7.27 -3.15 -25.68
CA VAL A 84 -7.65 -2.24 -24.59
C VAL A 84 -8.80 -1.35 -25.07
N CYS A 85 -9.93 -1.38 -24.37
CA CYS A 85 -11.10 -0.62 -24.76
C CYS A 85 -10.86 0.89 -24.57
N GLU A 86 -11.03 1.68 -25.64
CA GLU A 86 -10.81 3.14 -25.61
C GLU A 86 -11.82 3.85 -24.69
N LYS A 87 -13.03 3.26 -24.50
CA LYS A 87 -14.09 3.87 -23.68
C LYS A 87 -13.88 3.62 -22.18
N CYS A 88 -13.56 2.38 -21.79
CA CYS A 88 -13.48 2.02 -20.38
C CYS A 88 -12.06 1.67 -19.89
N GLY A 89 -11.09 1.58 -20.81
CA GLY A 89 -9.70 1.26 -20.49
C GLY A 89 -9.45 -0.19 -20.06
N VAL A 90 -10.44 -1.08 -20.17
CA VAL A 90 -10.34 -2.48 -19.76
C VAL A 90 -9.78 -3.30 -20.89
N GLU A 91 -8.76 -4.11 -20.60
CA GLU A 91 -8.20 -5.08 -21.56
C GLU A 91 -9.14 -6.27 -21.72
N VAL A 92 -9.36 -6.69 -22.95
CA VAL A 92 -10.20 -7.84 -23.28
C VAL A 92 -9.39 -9.12 -23.14
N THR A 93 -9.47 -9.76 -22.00
CA THR A 93 -8.74 -10.98 -21.65
C THR A 93 -9.58 -11.88 -20.75
N LEU A 94 -8.99 -12.96 -20.28
CA LEU A 94 -9.63 -13.86 -19.31
C LEU A 94 -9.82 -13.16 -17.96
N SER A 95 -10.95 -13.40 -17.30
CA SER A 95 -11.23 -12.89 -15.93
C SER A 95 -10.27 -13.43 -14.87
N LYS A 96 -9.61 -14.55 -15.13
CA LYS A 96 -8.60 -15.17 -14.27
C LYS A 96 -7.45 -14.20 -13.92
N VAL A 97 -7.11 -13.28 -14.84
CA VAL A 97 -6.04 -12.29 -14.60
C VAL A 97 -6.29 -11.40 -13.38
N ARG A 98 -7.54 -11.27 -12.95
CA ARG A 98 -7.90 -10.52 -11.73
C ARG A 98 -7.31 -11.12 -10.45
N ARG A 99 -6.95 -12.41 -10.46
CA ARG A 99 -6.28 -13.11 -9.35
C ARG A 99 -4.76 -13.04 -9.43
N GLU A 100 -4.22 -12.58 -10.54
CA GLU A 100 -2.79 -12.55 -10.84
C GLU A 100 -2.23 -11.12 -10.82
N ARG A 101 -3.02 -10.13 -11.26
CA ARG A 101 -2.60 -8.74 -11.36
C ARG A 101 -2.59 -8.06 -10.01
N MET A 102 -1.52 -7.31 -9.77
CA MET A 102 -1.34 -6.48 -8.60
C MET A 102 -1.59 -5.01 -8.92
N GLY A 103 -2.15 -4.28 -7.98
CA GLY A 103 -2.21 -2.84 -7.96
C GLY A 103 -1.41 -2.29 -6.78
N HIS A 104 -1.24 -0.99 -6.72
CA HIS A 104 -0.59 -0.35 -5.57
C HIS A 104 -1.41 0.84 -5.07
N ILE A 105 -1.13 1.24 -3.85
CA ILE A 105 -1.69 2.43 -3.20
C ILE A 105 -0.51 3.31 -2.83
N GLU A 106 -0.50 4.55 -3.31
CA GLU A 106 0.46 5.56 -2.86
C GLU A 106 0.02 6.09 -1.51
N LEU A 107 0.90 5.96 -0.52
CA LEU A 107 0.63 6.47 0.81
C LEU A 107 0.92 7.97 0.88
N ALA A 108 0.10 8.73 1.61
CA ALA A 108 0.28 10.16 1.80
C ALA A 108 1.55 10.51 2.60
N ALA A 109 1.96 9.60 3.50
CA ALA A 109 3.17 9.71 4.30
C ALA A 109 3.82 8.34 4.48
N PRO A 110 5.13 8.27 4.77
CA PRO A 110 5.79 7.01 5.13
C PRO A 110 5.12 6.35 6.34
N VAL A 111 4.95 5.05 6.27
CA VAL A 111 4.37 4.24 7.36
C VAL A 111 5.39 3.23 7.83
N ALA A 112 5.53 3.08 9.15
CA ALA A 112 6.44 2.11 9.75
C ALA A 112 6.02 0.67 9.40
N HIS A 113 6.98 -0.12 8.93
CA HIS A 113 6.74 -1.52 8.62
C HIS A 113 6.55 -2.33 9.89
N ILE A 114 5.51 -3.19 9.91
CA ILE A 114 5.13 -3.97 11.10
C ILE A 114 6.26 -4.88 11.61
N TRP A 115 7.12 -5.41 10.74
CA TRP A 115 8.25 -6.25 11.15
C TRP A 115 9.29 -5.50 11.99
N PHE A 116 9.42 -4.20 11.81
CA PHE A 116 10.34 -3.37 12.57
C PHE A 116 9.69 -2.69 13.77
N LEU A 117 8.36 -2.49 13.72
CA LEU A 117 7.61 -1.86 14.79
C LEU A 117 7.14 -2.87 15.85
N LYS A 118 6.39 -3.90 15.43
CA LYS A 118 5.69 -4.81 16.37
C LYS A 118 6.42 -6.14 16.63
N SER A 119 7.59 -6.36 16.06
CA SER A 119 8.41 -7.51 16.43
C SER A 119 8.90 -7.37 17.88
N LEU A 120 9.06 -8.47 18.59
CA LEU A 120 9.62 -8.49 19.94
C LEU A 120 11.05 -9.06 19.90
N PRO A 121 12.08 -8.23 20.24
CA PRO A 121 12.04 -6.80 20.58
C PRO A 121 11.80 -5.90 19.34
N SER A 122 11.15 -4.74 19.54
CA SER A 122 10.93 -3.78 18.46
C SER A 122 12.25 -3.16 18.00
N ARG A 123 12.57 -3.32 16.72
CA ARG A 123 13.81 -2.78 16.14
C ARG A 123 13.80 -1.25 16.08
N LEU A 124 12.64 -0.65 15.79
CA LEU A 124 12.48 0.80 15.76
C LEU A 124 12.60 1.40 17.17
N ALA A 125 11.93 0.80 18.16
CA ALA A 125 11.99 1.26 19.53
C ALA A 125 13.43 1.23 20.09
N LEU A 126 14.16 0.13 19.84
CA LEU A 126 15.57 0.01 20.25
C LEU A 126 16.48 1.02 19.55
N ALA A 127 16.26 1.30 18.26
CA ALA A 127 17.08 2.26 17.52
C ALA A 127 16.87 3.71 17.97
N LEU A 128 15.68 4.02 18.49
CA LEU A 128 15.30 5.35 18.98
C LEU A 128 15.42 5.51 20.49
N ASP A 129 15.81 4.46 21.19
CA ASP A 129 15.85 4.39 22.67
C ASP A 129 14.51 4.76 23.33
N LEU A 130 13.42 4.30 22.72
CA LEU A 130 12.06 4.53 23.20
C LEU A 130 11.41 3.22 23.65
N THR A 131 10.41 3.32 24.50
CA THR A 131 9.54 2.16 24.75
C THR A 131 8.61 1.92 23.56
N LEU A 132 8.18 0.68 23.33
CA LEU A 132 7.23 0.38 22.26
C LEU A 132 5.92 1.19 22.40
N LYS A 133 5.47 1.38 23.63
CA LYS A 133 4.26 2.15 23.96
C LYS A 133 4.39 3.61 23.54
N ASP A 134 5.53 4.24 23.86
CA ASP A 134 5.79 5.63 23.53
C ASP A 134 5.94 5.81 22.00
N LEU A 135 6.65 4.89 21.36
CA LEU A 135 6.75 4.87 19.90
C LEU A 135 5.38 4.73 19.21
N GLU A 136 4.51 3.87 19.72
CA GLU A 136 3.15 3.73 19.18
C GLU A 136 2.34 5.02 19.37
N ARG A 137 2.43 5.70 20.52
CA ARG A 137 1.75 6.98 20.74
C ARG A 137 2.16 8.03 19.70
N VAL A 138 3.44 8.13 19.41
CA VAL A 138 3.94 9.07 18.39
C VAL A 138 3.46 8.67 16.99
N LEU A 139 3.58 7.40 16.61
CA LEU A 139 3.21 6.93 15.27
C LEU A 139 1.70 6.98 14.99
N TYR A 140 0.87 6.90 16.04
CA TYR A 140 -0.59 7.02 15.92
C TYR A 140 -1.11 8.43 16.19
N PHE A 141 -0.22 9.43 16.24
CA PHE A 141 -0.55 10.85 16.43
C PHE A 141 -1.25 11.16 17.77
N GLU A 142 -0.93 10.41 18.83
CA GLU A 142 -1.43 10.66 20.19
C GLU A 142 -0.52 11.61 20.96
N SER A 143 0.75 11.75 20.57
CA SER A 143 1.74 12.59 21.23
C SER A 143 2.77 13.10 20.24
N PHE A 144 3.31 14.28 20.50
CA PHE A 144 4.48 14.80 19.80
C PHE A 144 5.76 14.27 20.44
N ILE A 145 6.84 14.23 19.66
CA ILE A 145 8.18 13.90 20.16
C ILE A 145 9.12 15.06 19.85
N VAL A 146 9.90 15.44 20.85
CA VAL A 146 10.92 16.48 20.70
C VAL A 146 12.12 15.90 19.97
N ILE A 147 12.39 16.41 18.78
CA ILE A 147 13.59 16.05 17.99
C ILE A 147 14.73 16.97 18.37
N GLU A 148 14.48 18.26 18.33
CA GLU A 148 15.45 19.31 18.56
C GLU A 148 14.85 20.35 19.55
N PRO A 149 15.31 20.37 20.82
CA PRO A 149 14.69 21.21 21.83
C PRO A 149 14.98 22.71 21.67
N GLY A 150 15.99 23.08 20.87
CA GLY A 150 16.35 24.48 20.67
C GLY A 150 16.79 25.17 21.96
N MET A 151 16.17 26.33 22.26
CA MET A 151 16.42 27.11 23.48
C MET A 151 15.41 26.85 24.60
N THR A 152 14.60 25.80 24.49
CA THR A 152 13.62 25.43 25.53
C THR A 152 14.22 24.47 26.53
N ASP A 153 13.60 24.35 27.71
CA ASP A 153 14.02 23.43 28.79
C ASP A 153 13.60 21.96 28.51
N LEU A 154 13.24 21.64 27.25
CA LEU A 154 12.82 20.32 26.84
C LEU A 154 14.03 19.42 26.56
N GLU A 155 13.84 18.11 26.70
CA GLU A 155 14.84 17.11 26.35
C GLU A 155 14.53 16.45 25.01
N SER A 156 15.56 16.10 24.25
CA SER A 156 15.39 15.32 23.02
C SER A 156 14.81 13.94 23.34
N GLY A 157 13.78 13.52 22.59
CA GLY A 157 13.05 12.27 22.83
C GLY A 157 11.90 12.40 23.83
N GLN A 158 11.72 13.55 24.46
CA GLN A 158 10.59 13.79 25.35
C GLN A 158 9.27 13.76 24.58
N LEU A 159 8.23 13.16 25.17
CA LEU A 159 6.88 13.15 24.60
C LEU A 159 6.08 14.32 25.17
N LEU A 160 5.38 15.01 24.28
CA LEU A 160 4.52 16.13 24.62
C LEU A 160 3.07 15.84 24.25
N THR A 161 2.15 16.31 25.05
CA THR A 161 0.74 16.43 24.72
C THR A 161 0.50 17.60 23.77
N ASP A 162 -0.70 17.73 23.20
CA ASP A 162 -1.06 18.88 22.37
C ASP A 162 -0.91 20.21 23.12
N GLU A 163 -1.32 20.25 24.38
CA GLU A 163 -1.25 21.45 25.22
C GLU A 163 0.22 21.87 25.48
N GLU A 164 1.05 20.93 25.92
CA GLU A 164 2.48 21.16 26.17
C GLU A 164 3.23 21.56 24.89
N TYR A 165 2.84 21.01 23.73
CA TYR A 165 3.42 21.40 22.45
C TYR A 165 3.14 22.86 22.11
N TYR A 166 1.89 23.32 22.27
CA TYR A 166 1.54 24.71 21.99
C TYR A 166 2.18 25.68 22.97
N GLU A 167 2.25 25.33 24.25
CA GLU A 167 2.98 26.13 25.26
C GLU A 167 4.47 26.27 24.90
N ALA A 168 5.12 25.17 24.52
CA ALA A 168 6.52 25.19 24.10
C ALA A 168 6.72 26.03 22.83
N LEU A 169 5.78 25.99 21.88
CA LEU A 169 5.83 26.78 20.68
C LEU A 169 5.72 28.28 20.97
N GLU A 170 4.82 28.70 21.85
CA GLU A 170 4.68 30.10 22.29
C GLU A 170 5.95 30.61 22.96
N LEU A 171 6.55 29.81 23.84
CA LEU A 171 7.81 30.16 24.50
C LEU A 171 8.97 30.29 23.48
N SER A 172 9.01 29.43 22.46
CA SER A 172 10.05 29.50 21.43
C SER A 172 9.92 30.71 20.50
N LEU A 173 8.69 31.16 20.24
CA LEU A 173 8.44 32.36 19.40
C LEU A 173 8.78 33.67 20.12
N ILE A 174 8.79 33.70 21.45
CA ILE A 174 9.15 34.90 22.24
C ILE A 174 10.67 35.15 22.20
N HIS A 175 11.47 34.15 21.84
CA HIS A 175 12.94 34.24 21.77
C HIS A 175 13.52 34.44 20.38
N ILE A 176 12.69 34.62 19.36
CA ILE A 176 13.10 35.08 18.02
C ILE A 176 12.96 36.60 17.96
#